data_d7f76f0929da88c4b4bfd4403e10ca19
#
_entry.id   d7f76f0929da88c4b4bfd4403e10ca19
#
_cell.length_a   1.000
_cell.length_b   1.000
_cell.length_c   1.000
_cell.angle_alpha   90.00
_cell.angle_beta   90.00
_cell.angle_gamma   90.00
#
_symmetry.space_group_name_H-M   'P 1'
#
loop_
_entity.id
_entity.type
_entity.pdbx_description
1 polymer ?
#
loop_
_entity_poly.entity_id
_entity_poly.type
_entity_poly.pdbx_seq_one_letter_code
_entity_poly.pdbx_strand_id
1 'polypeptide(L)'
;YNYGRIHKLNNGWRGKIPFYSINLGGGIHLIDIIRWITREKFKKIKSYSNKIVTKNTKYKFYDCICSIIKSNNNKIFKITSNFGCVYPHFHKFIVYGTKMTLEKNQDCLKLYKKNAFNKIKISKINLKYKTIDKGVMINKILNNILKKSNYLEINNDTFNTIKYCMAIEKSIATNKEVILK
;
A
#
# COMPACT_ATOMS: atom_id res chain seq x y z
N TYR A 1 -0.64 2.02 5.89
CA TYR A 1 -2.10 1.98 5.82
C TYR A 1 -2.70 1.72 7.19
N ASN A 2 -3.38 2.71 7.73
CA ASN A 2 -4.07 2.61 9.01
C ASN A 2 -5.57 2.48 8.77
N TYR A 3 -6.17 1.40 9.23
CA TYR A 3 -7.59 1.15 8.96
C TYR A 3 -8.49 1.61 10.12
N GLY A 4 -8.07 1.37 11.38
CA GLY A 4 -8.77 1.86 12.58
C GLY A 4 -10.24 1.43 12.71
N ARG A 5 -10.64 0.34 12.05
CA ARG A 5 -12.04 -0.12 11.97
C ARG A 5 -12.17 -1.59 12.33
N ILE A 6 -11.65 -1.95 13.51
CA ILE A 6 -11.58 -3.34 13.96
C ILE A 6 -12.93 -4.04 13.99
N HIS A 7 -14.02 -3.30 14.27
CA HIS A 7 -15.37 -3.85 14.26
C HIS A 7 -15.74 -4.47 12.91
N LYS A 8 -15.19 -3.95 11.78
CA LYS A 8 -15.43 -4.52 10.44
C LYS A 8 -14.67 -5.81 10.19
N LEU A 9 -13.60 -6.07 10.94
CA LEU A 9 -12.90 -7.35 10.90
C LEU A 9 -13.67 -8.41 11.69
N ASN A 10 -14.16 -8.05 12.87
CA ASN A 10 -14.82 -8.99 13.78
C ASN A 10 -16.25 -9.33 13.32
N ASN A 11 -17.03 -8.33 12.92
CA ASN A 11 -18.45 -8.47 12.63
C ASN A 11 -18.79 -8.49 11.13
N GLY A 12 -17.82 -8.13 10.27
CA GLY A 12 -18.01 -8.09 8.84
C GLY A 12 -17.72 -9.43 8.14
N TRP A 13 -17.93 -9.45 6.83
CA TRP A 13 -17.66 -10.60 5.97
C TRP A 13 -16.20 -11.07 6.03
N ARG A 14 -15.26 -10.15 6.32
CA ARG A 14 -13.81 -10.43 6.39
C ARG A 14 -13.44 -11.46 7.45
N GLY A 15 -14.14 -11.47 8.57
CA GLY A 15 -13.94 -12.47 9.63
C GLY A 15 -14.60 -13.81 9.35
N LYS A 16 -15.45 -13.90 8.34
CA LYS A 16 -16.25 -15.09 8.02
C LYS A 16 -15.68 -15.95 6.89
N ILE A 17 -14.79 -15.38 6.07
CA ILE A 17 -14.20 -16.10 4.93
C ILE A 17 -13.03 -16.99 5.38
N PRO A 18 -12.74 -18.08 4.62
CA PRO A 18 -11.68 -19.02 4.96
C PRO A 18 -10.28 -18.39 5.06
N PHE A 19 -10.02 -17.38 4.23
CA PHE A 19 -8.75 -16.65 4.21
C PHE A 19 -8.98 -15.16 3.99
N TYR A 20 -8.35 -14.33 4.82
CA TYR A 20 -8.28 -12.88 4.62
C TYR A 20 -6.89 -12.36 5.02
N SER A 21 -6.33 -11.47 4.22
CA SER A 21 -5.11 -10.75 4.54
C SER A 21 -5.36 -9.24 4.53
N ILE A 22 -4.94 -8.55 5.57
CA ILE A 22 -4.98 -7.09 5.64
C ILE A 22 -4.02 -6.46 4.61
N ASN A 23 -3.00 -7.19 4.19
CA ASN A 23 -2.12 -6.77 3.11
C ASN A 23 -2.85 -6.79 1.76
N LEU A 24 -3.58 -7.86 1.43
CA LEU A 24 -4.40 -7.94 0.23
C LEU A 24 -5.63 -7.03 0.29
N GLY A 25 -6.20 -6.81 1.48
CA GLY A 25 -7.39 -5.98 1.66
C GLY A 25 -7.10 -4.47 1.82
N GLY A 26 -5.83 -4.07 1.97
CA GLY A 26 -5.47 -2.68 2.21
C GLY A 26 -4.04 -2.31 1.84
N GLY A 27 -3.06 -3.11 2.23
CA GLY A 27 -1.65 -2.90 1.92
C GLY A 27 -1.36 -2.88 0.41
N ILE A 28 -2.15 -3.60 -0.37
CA ILE A 28 -2.06 -3.63 -1.85
C ILE A 28 -2.09 -2.23 -2.47
N HIS A 29 -2.87 -1.30 -1.91
CA HIS A 29 -2.92 0.08 -2.40
C HIS A 29 -1.59 0.82 -2.23
N LEU A 30 -0.85 0.53 -1.15
CA LEU A 30 0.48 1.11 -0.94
C LEU A 30 1.52 0.51 -1.88
N ILE A 31 1.45 -0.79 -2.12
CA ILE A 31 2.31 -1.49 -3.08
C ILE A 31 2.11 -0.90 -4.47
N ASP A 32 0.86 -0.73 -4.87
CA ASP A 32 0.48 -0.16 -6.16
C ASP A 32 0.98 1.28 -6.30
N ILE A 33 0.73 2.15 -5.32
CA ILE A 33 1.21 3.54 -5.31
C ILE A 33 2.74 3.61 -5.40
N ILE A 34 3.47 2.78 -4.63
CA ILE A 34 4.94 2.77 -4.68
C ILE A 34 5.41 2.41 -6.09
N ARG A 35 4.85 1.36 -6.68
CA ARG A 35 5.19 0.92 -8.03
C ARG A 35 4.86 2.00 -9.06
N TRP A 36 3.69 2.60 -8.95
CA TRP A 36 3.24 3.66 -9.86
C TRP A 36 4.16 4.90 -9.83
N ILE A 37 4.56 5.35 -8.63
CA ILE A 37 5.42 6.52 -8.46
C ILE A 37 6.86 6.22 -8.87
N THR A 38 7.40 5.05 -8.48
CA THR A 38 8.83 4.78 -8.58
C THR A 38 9.21 3.97 -9.81
N ARG A 39 8.26 3.27 -10.43
CA ARG A 39 8.47 2.30 -11.52
C ARG A 39 9.44 1.18 -11.15
N GLU A 40 9.62 0.92 -9.86
CA GLU A 40 10.55 -0.08 -9.37
C GLU A 40 9.98 -1.50 -9.44
N LYS A 41 10.86 -2.45 -9.76
CA LYS A 41 10.60 -3.88 -9.58
C LYS A 41 11.17 -4.31 -8.24
N PHE A 42 10.38 -5.02 -7.43
CA PHE A 42 10.82 -5.50 -6.13
C PHE A 42 11.63 -6.79 -6.29
N LYS A 43 12.72 -6.88 -5.53
CA LYS A 43 13.67 -8.00 -5.57
C LYS A 43 13.61 -8.87 -4.33
N LYS A 44 13.51 -8.24 -3.16
CA LYS A 44 13.54 -8.92 -1.87
C LYS A 44 12.48 -8.37 -0.94
N ILE A 45 11.82 -9.25 -0.19
CA ILE A 45 10.78 -8.90 0.76
C ILE A 45 10.99 -9.67 2.06
N LYS A 46 11.07 -8.95 3.18
CA LYS A 46 10.98 -9.53 4.54
C LYS A 46 9.82 -8.89 5.27
N SER A 47 8.98 -9.72 5.87
CA SER A 47 7.75 -9.28 6.52
C SER A 47 7.60 -9.87 7.90
N TYR A 48 6.99 -9.09 8.80
CA TYR A 48 6.60 -9.47 10.14
C TYR A 48 5.12 -9.18 10.34
N SER A 49 4.48 -9.98 11.16
CA SER A 49 3.05 -9.83 11.45
C SER A 49 2.76 -10.12 12.91
N ASN A 50 1.66 -9.58 13.40
CA ASN A 50 1.13 -9.96 14.70
C ASN A 50 -0.40 -9.96 14.70
N LYS A 51 -0.97 -10.52 15.76
CA LYS A 51 -2.40 -10.57 16.06
C LYS A 51 -2.59 -10.15 17.52
N ILE A 52 -2.35 -8.88 17.82
CA ILE A 52 -2.42 -8.40 19.21
C ILE A 52 -3.83 -7.92 19.52
N VAL A 53 -4.38 -7.04 18.69
CA VAL A 53 -5.66 -6.37 18.97
C VAL A 53 -6.84 -7.33 18.77
N THR A 54 -6.72 -8.27 17.82
CA THR A 54 -7.77 -9.26 17.56
C THR A 54 -7.54 -10.60 18.26
N LYS A 55 -6.56 -10.70 19.19
CA LYS A 55 -6.17 -11.96 19.82
C LYS A 55 -7.36 -12.72 20.43
N ASN A 56 -8.23 -12.02 21.13
CA ASN A 56 -9.37 -12.59 21.84
C ASN A 56 -10.70 -12.40 21.07
N THR A 57 -10.63 -12.34 19.73
CA THR A 57 -11.81 -12.17 18.89
C THR A 57 -11.99 -13.35 17.93
N LYS A 58 -13.15 -13.43 17.28
CA LYS A 58 -13.42 -14.43 16.23
C LYS A 58 -12.59 -14.23 14.96
N TYR A 59 -11.93 -13.08 14.78
CA TYR A 59 -11.08 -12.82 13.64
C TYR A 59 -9.80 -13.66 13.71
N LYS A 60 -9.53 -14.48 12.69
CA LYS A 60 -8.49 -15.51 12.73
C LYS A 60 -7.13 -15.05 12.20
N PHE A 61 -7.08 -13.93 11.47
CA PHE A 61 -5.91 -13.49 10.73
C PHE A 61 -5.12 -12.41 11.46
N TYR A 62 -3.99 -12.01 10.90
CA TYR A 62 -3.15 -10.93 11.44
C TYR A 62 -3.86 -9.57 11.33
N ASP A 63 -3.69 -8.72 12.34
CA ASP A 63 -4.24 -7.37 12.38
C ASP A 63 -3.19 -6.28 12.14
N CYS A 64 -1.91 -6.65 12.16
CA CYS A 64 -0.79 -5.80 11.78
C CYS A 64 0.25 -6.58 10.96
N ILE A 65 0.67 -6.00 9.83
CA ILE A 65 1.75 -6.52 8.97
C ILE A 65 2.70 -5.38 8.66
N CYS A 66 4.01 -5.61 8.86
CA CYS A 66 5.08 -4.69 8.49
C CYS A 66 6.05 -5.40 7.54
N SER A 67 6.34 -4.78 6.41
CA SER A 67 7.21 -5.33 5.36
C SER A 67 8.31 -4.36 4.99
N ILE A 68 9.53 -4.88 4.88
CA ILE A 68 10.67 -4.20 4.27
C ILE A 68 10.90 -4.81 2.90
N ILE A 69 10.97 -3.96 1.89
CA ILE A 69 11.08 -4.35 0.49
C ILE A 69 12.31 -3.68 -0.11
N LYS A 70 13.12 -4.44 -0.82
CA LYS A 70 14.25 -3.93 -1.59
C LYS A 70 14.00 -4.12 -3.07
N SER A 71 14.21 -3.06 -3.87
CA SER A 71 14.08 -3.12 -5.32
C SER A 71 15.36 -3.57 -6.01
N ASN A 72 15.28 -3.81 -7.33
CA ASN A 72 16.45 -4.11 -8.16
C ASN A 72 17.50 -2.99 -8.13
N ASN A 73 17.06 -1.74 -8.06
CA ASN A 73 17.92 -0.56 -7.97
C ASN A 73 18.33 -0.20 -6.53
N ASN A 74 18.27 -1.17 -5.61
CA ASN A 74 18.64 -1.02 -4.20
C ASN A 74 17.81 0.00 -3.40
N LYS A 75 16.69 0.50 -3.90
CA LYS A 75 15.77 1.33 -3.11
C LYS A 75 15.07 0.49 -2.05
N ILE A 76 14.84 1.10 -0.89
CA ILE A 76 14.21 0.43 0.25
C ILE A 76 12.84 1.07 0.49
N PHE A 77 11.83 0.23 0.65
CA PHE A 77 10.48 0.61 1.00
C PHE A 77 10.04 -0.09 2.27
N LYS A 78 9.37 0.65 3.14
CA LYS A 78 8.69 0.11 4.31
C LYS A 78 7.20 0.28 4.14
N ILE A 79 6.46 -0.81 4.24
CA ILE A 79 4.99 -0.83 4.17
C ILE A 79 4.46 -1.39 5.49
N THR A 80 3.51 -0.68 6.09
CA THR A 80 2.80 -1.16 7.27
C THR A 80 1.31 -1.13 7.00
N SER A 81 0.63 -2.25 7.19
CA SER A 81 -0.82 -2.38 7.20
C SER A 81 -1.26 -2.67 8.61
N ASN A 82 -1.94 -1.72 9.27
CA ASN A 82 -2.40 -1.85 10.65
C ASN A 82 -3.91 -1.61 10.70
N PHE A 83 -4.65 -2.69 10.93
CA PHE A 83 -6.10 -2.64 11.01
C PHE A 83 -6.62 -2.50 12.43
N GLY A 84 -5.78 -2.79 13.43
CA GLY A 84 -6.11 -2.70 14.84
C GLY A 84 -5.81 -1.34 15.50
N CYS A 85 -5.20 -0.40 14.79
CA CYS A 85 -4.81 0.89 15.37
C CYS A 85 -6.00 1.80 15.67
N VAL A 86 -5.86 2.63 16.70
CA VAL A 86 -6.76 3.76 16.99
C VAL A 86 -6.23 4.96 16.21
N TYR A 87 -6.59 5.03 14.93
CA TYR A 87 -6.11 6.08 14.03
C TYR A 87 -7.10 6.32 12.89
N PRO A 88 -7.18 7.53 12.29
CA PRO A 88 -8.02 7.79 11.13
C PRO A 88 -7.70 6.84 9.97
N HIS A 89 -8.72 6.46 9.23
CA HIS A 89 -8.59 5.60 8.06
C HIS A 89 -8.04 6.37 6.87
N PHE A 90 -6.76 6.22 6.57
CA PHE A 90 -6.15 6.78 5.36
C PHE A 90 -4.80 6.12 5.00
N HIS A 91 -4.33 6.44 3.81
CA HIS A 91 -3.02 6.02 3.33
C HIS A 91 -2.01 7.16 3.58
N LYS A 92 -1.13 6.97 4.57
CA LYS A 92 0.01 7.86 4.81
C LYS A 92 1.21 7.34 4.04
N PHE A 93 1.97 8.23 3.41
CA PHE A 93 3.26 7.88 2.86
C PHE A 93 4.25 9.04 2.91
N ILE A 94 5.53 8.69 2.96
CA ILE A 94 6.65 9.63 2.90
C ILE A 94 7.61 9.10 1.83
N VAL A 95 8.05 10.00 0.95
CA VAL A 95 9.06 9.70 -0.07
C VAL A 95 10.27 10.57 0.19
N TYR A 96 11.37 9.94 0.61
CA TYR A 96 12.64 10.61 0.83
C TYR A 96 13.45 10.61 -0.46
N GLY A 97 13.65 11.77 -1.05
CA GLY A 97 14.48 11.95 -2.25
C GLY A 97 15.68 12.84 -1.96
N THR A 98 16.67 12.80 -2.83
CA THR A 98 17.91 13.60 -2.70
C THR A 98 17.67 15.11 -2.85
N LYS A 99 16.67 15.50 -3.63
CA LYS A 99 16.32 16.91 -3.89
C LYS A 99 15.17 17.43 -3.05
N MET A 100 14.25 16.55 -2.66
CA MET A 100 13.10 16.86 -1.84
C MET A 100 12.57 15.65 -1.10
N THR A 101 11.86 15.89 0.01
CA THR A 101 11.02 14.91 0.67
C THR A 101 9.56 15.31 0.49
N LEU A 102 8.72 14.33 0.19
CA LEU A 102 7.28 14.48 0.08
C LEU A 102 6.61 13.68 1.18
N GLU A 103 5.75 14.31 1.96
CA GLU A 103 4.95 13.67 3.00
C GLU A 103 3.47 13.89 2.72
N LYS A 104 2.73 12.80 2.53
CA LYS A 104 1.27 12.85 2.45
C LYS A 104 0.67 12.47 3.80
N ASN A 105 -0.04 13.41 4.40
CA ASN A 105 -0.91 13.22 5.54
C ASN A 105 -2.38 13.13 5.11
N GLN A 106 -3.31 13.13 6.07
CA GLN A 106 -4.75 13.03 5.79
C GLN A 106 -5.23 14.17 4.89
N ASP A 107 -4.91 15.42 5.25
CA ASP A 107 -5.51 16.60 4.66
C ASP A 107 -4.55 17.41 3.78
N CYS A 108 -3.26 17.10 3.83
CA CYS A 108 -2.27 17.87 3.11
C CYS A 108 -1.09 17.05 2.60
N LEU A 109 -0.44 17.62 1.62
CA LEU A 109 0.84 17.23 1.10
C LEU A 109 1.88 18.26 1.54
N LYS A 110 2.95 17.81 2.20
CA LYS A 110 4.09 18.64 2.58
C LYS A 110 5.27 18.33 1.69
N LEU A 111 5.88 19.38 1.16
CA LEU A 111 7.12 19.31 0.38
C LEU A 111 8.23 19.97 1.18
N TYR A 112 9.28 19.20 1.46
CA TYR A 112 10.49 19.68 2.13
C TYR A 112 11.58 19.82 1.09
N LYS A 113 12.06 21.05 0.87
CA LYS A 113 13.17 21.36 -0.06
C LYS A 113 14.24 22.17 0.65
N LYS A 114 15.50 21.98 0.28
CA LYS A 114 16.56 22.90 0.69
C LYS A 114 16.49 24.18 -0.14
N ASN A 115 16.68 25.33 0.50
CA ASN A 115 16.90 26.59 -0.18
C ASN A 115 18.40 26.80 -0.52
N ALA A 116 18.74 27.93 -1.13
CA ALA A 116 20.12 28.27 -1.47
C ALA A 116 21.10 28.30 -0.27
N PHE A 117 20.59 28.48 0.96
CA PHE A 117 21.36 28.48 2.20
C PHE A 117 21.33 27.13 2.93
N ASN A 118 20.99 26.05 2.26
CA ASN A 118 20.83 24.70 2.85
C ASN A 118 19.76 24.59 3.97
N LYS A 119 18.94 25.64 4.18
CA LYS A 119 17.82 25.58 5.13
C LYS A 119 16.63 24.87 4.50
N ILE A 120 15.92 24.06 5.31
CA ILE A 120 14.72 23.36 4.85
C ILE A 120 13.56 24.33 4.75
N LYS A 121 13.01 24.50 3.55
CA LYS A 121 11.75 25.19 3.28
C LYS A 121 10.62 24.17 3.17
N ILE A 122 9.52 24.39 3.88
CA ILE A 122 8.33 23.54 3.86
C ILE A 122 7.23 24.26 3.07
N SER A 123 6.73 23.60 2.04
CA SER A 123 5.54 24.04 1.31
C SER A 123 4.40 23.08 1.61
N LYS A 124 3.22 23.60 1.91
CA LYS A 124 2.01 22.81 2.21
C LYS A 124 1.00 23.00 1.07
N ILE A 125 0.48 21.89 0.58
CA ILE A 125 -0.60 21.83 -0.41
C ILE A 125 -1.79 21.17 0.25
N ASN A 126 -2.90 21.89 0.39
CA ASN A 126 -4.14 21.30 0.91
C ASN A 126 -4.76 20.40 -0.17
N LEU A 127 -5.08 19.17 0.20
CA LEU A 127 -5.66 18.20 -0.70
C LEU A 127 -7.18 18.37 -0.70
N LYS A 128 -7.74 18.81 -1.83
CA LYS A 128 -9.17 18.73 -2.09
C LYS A 128 -9.43 17.43 -2.85
N TYR A 129 -10.01 16.44 -2.19
CA TYR A 129 -10.41 15.21 -2.85
C TYR A 129 -11.70 15.47 -3.63
N LYS A 130 -11.62 15.35 -4.96
CA LYS A 130 -12.83 15.18 -5.77
C LYS A 130 -13.28 13.73 -5.61
N THR A 131 -14.55 13.53 -5.29
CA THR A 131 -15.17 12.21 -5.39
C THR A 131 -15.11 11.80 -6.87
N ILE A 132 -14.27 10.78 -7.15
CA ILE A 132 -14.24 10.21 -8.50
C ILE A 132 -15.45 9.26 -8.58
N ASP A 133 -16.32 9.53 -9.52
CA ASP A 133 -17.39 8.60 -9.86
C ASP A 133 -16.77 7.28 -10.34
N LYS A 134 -17.13 6.19 -9.67
CA LYS A 134 -16.65 4.85 -10.04
C LYS A 134 -17.07 4.45 -11.46
N GLY A 135 -18.17 5.01 -11.96
CA GLY A 135 -18.64 4.83 -13.34
C GLY A 135 -17.64 5.30 -14.39
N VAL A 136 -16.87 6.34 -14.10
CA VAL A 136 -15.80 6.82 -15.02
C VAL A 136 -14.73 5.76 -15.27
N MET A 137 -14.39 4.95 -14.25
CA MET A 137 -13.44 3.84 -14.44
C MET A 137 -14.01 2.74 -15.32
N ILE A 138 -15.29 2.40 -15.16
CA ILE A 138 -15.97 1.39 -15.97
C ILE A 138 -15.99 1.81 -17.44
N ASN A 139 -16.37 3.06 -17.73
CA ASN A 139 -16.37 3.60 -19.08
C ASN A 139 -14.95 3.58 -19.70
N LYS A 140 -13.91 3.87 -18.91
CA LYS A 140 -12.53 3.80 -19.36
C LYS A 140 -12.11 2.38 -19.74
N ILE A 141 -12.50 1.40 -18.94
CA ILE A 141 -12.25 -0.03 -19.19
C ILE A 141 -12.98 -0.46 -20.46
N LEU A 142 -14.27 -0.16 -20.58
CA LEU A 142 -15.07 -0.48 -21.79
C LEU A 142 -14.48 0.15 -23.06
N ASN A 143 -14.10 1.41 -23.00
CA ASN A 143 -13.45 2.08 -24.13
C ASN A 143 -12.11 1.45 -24.52
N ASN A 144 -11.33 0.98 -23.54
CA ASN A 144 -10.09 0.28 -23.80
C ASN A 144 -10.34 -1.09 -24.42
N ILE A 145 -11.40 -1.80 -24.01
CA ILE A 145 -11.84 -3.07 -24.61
C ILE A 145 -12.22 -2.85 -26.09
N LEU A 146 -13.09 -1.89 -26.33
CA LEU A 146 -13.61 -1.60 -27.67
C LEU A 146 -12.50 -1.13 -28.65
N LYS A 147 -11.52 -0.36 -28.14
CA LYS A 147 -10.39 0.14 -28.93
C LYS A 147 -9.24 -0.86 -29.07
N LYS A 148 -9.37 -2.10 -28.57
CA LYS A 148 -8.30 -3.11 -28.54
C LYS A 148 -6.95 -2.56 -28.03
N SER A 149 -7.00 -1.53 -27.18
CA SER A 149 -5.79 -0.93 -26.61
C SER A 149 -5.20 -1.81 -25.51
N ASN A 150 -3.93 -1.68 -25.32
CA ASN A 150 -2.94 -2.46 -24.56
C ASN A 150 -3.43 -3.08 -23.22
N TYR A 151 -4.34 -4.05 -23.32
CA TYR A 151 -4.91 -4.81 -22.19
C TYR A 151 -3.86 -5.58 -21.41
N LEU A 152 -2.85 -6.11 -22.13
CA LEU A 152 -1.82 -6.96 -21.57
C LEU A 152 -0.95 -6.20 -20.57
N GLU A 153 -0.66 -4.92 -20.81
CA GLU A 153 0.18 -4.12 -19.94
C GLU A 153 -0.51 -3.80 -18.61
N ILE A 154 -1.79 -3.44 -18.64
CA ILE A 154 -2.59 -3.15 -17.44
C ILE A 154 -2.76 -4.42 -16.60
N ASN A 155 -3.05 -5.55 -17.24
CA ASN A 155 -3.19 -6.83 -16.55
C ASN A 155 -1.88 -7.26 -15.92
N ASN A 156 -0.75 -7.18 -16.64
CA ASN A 156 0.56 -7.53 -16.11
C ASN A 156 0.95 -6.66 -14.91
N ASP A 157 0.60 -5.38 -14.91
CA ASP A 157 0.86 -4.50 -13.76
C ASP A 157 0.05 -4.90 -12.54
N THR A 158 -1.22 -5.23 -12.73
CA THR A 158 -2.10 -5.75 -11.67
C THR A 158 -1.60 -7.08 -11.12
N PHE A 159 -1.25 -8.04 -11.97
CA PHE A 159 -0.70 -9.33 -11.56
C PHE A 159 0.61 -9.17 -10.80
N ASN A 160 1.50 -8.26 -11.21
CA ASN A 160 2.72 -7.96 -10.47
C ASN A 160 2.43 -7.40 -9.09
N THR A 161 1.43 -6.53 -8.94
CA THR A 161 1.04 -6.01 -7.62
C THR A 161 0.55 -7.15 -6.71
N ILE A 162 -0.28 -8.06 -7.22
CA ILE A 162 -0.73 -9.24 -6.49
C ILE A 162 0.44 -10.18 -6.15
N LYS A 163 1.36 -10.42 -7.09
CA LYS A 163 2.59 -11.22 -6.86
C LYS A 163 3.38 -10.72 -5.66
N TYR A 164 3.55 -9.40 -5.53
CA TYR A 164 4.24 -8.81 -4.39
C TYR A 164 3.46 -8.96 -3.08
N CYS A 165 2.14 -8.83 -3.11
CA CYS A 165 1.31 -9.14 -1.94
C CYS A 165 1.47 -10.60 -1.50
N MET A 166 1.45 -11.55 -2.43
CA MET A 166 1.64 -12.98 -2.12
C MET A 166 3.04 -13.28 -1.60
N ALA A 167 4.07 -12.56 -2.07
CA ALA A 167 5.42 -12.67 -1.53
C ALA A 167 5.51 -12.16 -0.07
N ILE A 168 4.75 -11.15 0.30
CA ILE A 168 4.61 -10.70 1.70
C ILE A 168 4.00 -11.82 2.55
N GLU A 169 2.89 -12.42 2.10
CA GLU A 169 2.25 -13.54 2.81
C GLU A 169 3.20 -14.73 2.95
N LYS A 170 3.92 -15.08 1.88
CA LYS A 170 4.94 -16.14 1.91
C LYS A 170 6.04 -15.84 2.92
N SER A 171 6.53 -14.59 2.98
CA SER A 171 7.56 -14.18 3.95
C SER A 171 7.08 -14.33 5.39
N ILE A 172 5.81 -14.01 5.65
CA ILE A 172 5.18 -14.18 6.97
C ILE A 172 5.09 -15.67 7.31
N ALA A 173 4.52 -16.47 6.42
CA ALA A 173 4.30 -17.90 6.65
C ALA A 173 5.60 -18.67 6.87
N THR A 174 6.66 -18.34 6.15
CA THR A 174 7.96 -19.03 6.25
C THR A 174 8.92 -18.41 7.23
N ASN A 175 8.63 -17.21 7.73
CA ASN A 175 9.54 -16.37 8.52
C ASN A 175 10.90 -16.15 7.83
N LYS A 176 10.94 -16.16 6.50
CA LYS A 176 12.16 -15.96 5.68
C LYS A 176 12.03 -14.77 4.74
N GLU A 177 13.17 -14.25 4.28
CA GLU A 177 13.22 -13.31 3.17
C GLU A 177 12.78 -14.05 1.88
N VAL A 178 11.91 -13.45 1.11
CA VAL A 178 11.49 -13.94 -0.21
C VAL A 178 12.25 -13.18 -1.28
N ILE A 179 12.97 -13.92 -2.11
CA ILE A 179 13.66 -13.40 -3.30
C ILE A 179 12.72 -13.57 -4.50
N LEU A 180 12.51 -12.50 -5.23
CA LEU A 180 11.68 -12.45 -6.43
C LEU A 180 12.58 -12.52 -7.68
N LYS A 181 12.21 -13.40 -8.57
CA LYS A 181 12.81 -13.52 -9.90
C LYS A 181 12.07 -12.66 -10.93
#